data_3bf7a637ac29e45b787b70e177cd50c9
#
_entry.id   3bf7a637ac29e45b787b70e177cd50c9
#
_cell.length_a   1.000
_cell.length_b   1.000
_cell.length_c   1.000
_cell.angle_alpha   90.00
_cell.angle_beta   90.00
_cell.angle_gamma   90.00
#
_symmetry.space_group_name_H-M   'P 1'
#
loop_
_entity.id
_entity.type
_entity.pdbx_description
1 polymer ?
#
loop_
_entity_poly.entity_id
_entity_poly.type
_entity_poly.pdbx_seq_one_letter_code
_entity_poly.pdbx_strand_id
1 'polypeptide(L)'
;HLLAWVWAAVVAVLVIASICLHLGMWREWRKRSGGFWRGKTAAFYVMLVLIGIQLYFVAALQENGSADAAYYVGSVTTNLATDSISSFDPYTGKALDFFNIRYVFSMYPAANAVLCRLTGLHPLVVTKVILCMMTVVLSYLVYAQIGKALLKEKQMVWVLLCFISVVNLNFHT
;
A
#
# COMPACT_ATOMS: atom_id res chain seq x y z
N HIS A 1 11.73 20.47 -7.22
CA HIS A 1 11.05 20.77 -5.92
C HIS A 1 9.60 21.19 -6.09
N LEU A 2 9.28 22.10 -7.05
CA LEU A 2 7.93 22.63 -7.25
C LEU A 2 6.91 21.54 -7.59
N LEU A 3 7.25 20.60 -8.47
CA LEU A 3 6.35 19.54 -8.94
C LEU A 3 5.94 18.60 -7.80
N ALA A 4 6.87 18.27 -6.89
CA ALA A 4 6.58 17.43 -5.74
C ALA A 4 5.58 18.08 -4.78
N TRP A 5 5.73 19.38 -4.53
CA TRP A 5 4.79 20.13 -3.69
C TRP A 5 3.42 20.31 -4.34
N VAL A 6 3.38 20.52 -5.66
CA VAL A 6 2.11 20.56 -6.41
C VAL A 6 1.39 19.21 -6.31
N TRP A 7 2.11 18.10 -6.51
CA TRP A 7 1.55 16.75 -6.34
C TRP A 7 1.06 16.49 -4.92
N ALA A 8 1.85 16.86 -3.92
CA ALA A 8 1.45 16.73 -2.52
C ALA A 8 0.19 17.55 -2.22
N ALA A 9 0.10 18.77 -2.73
CA ALA A 9 -1.09 19.60 -2.58
C ALA A 9 -2.33 18.99 -3.24
N VAL A 10 -2.20 18.46 -4.47
CA VAL A 10 -3.31 17.77 -5.17
C VAL A 10 -3.78 16.55 -4.38
N VAL A 11 -2.86 15.70 -3.93
CA VAL A 11 -3.20 14.52 -3.11
C VAL A 11 -3.87 14.94 -1.79
N ALA A 12 -3.34 15.96 -1.10
CA ALA A 12 -3.93 16.48 0.12
C ALA A 12 -5.36 16.99 -0.09
N VAL A 13 -5.60 17.74 -1.17
CA VAL A 13 -6.95 18.23 -1.52
C VAL A 13 -7.90 17.06 -1.80
N LEU A 14 -7.47 16.05 -2.56
CA LEU A 14 -8.28 14.85 -2.84
C LEU A 14 -8.60 14.06 -1.57
N VAL A 15 -7.63 13.90 -0.67
CA VAL A 15 -7.84 13.22 0.63
C VAL A 15 -8.81 14.01 1.51
N ILE A 16 -8.64 15.34 1.62
CA ILE A 16 -9.55 16.20 2.39
C ILE A 16 -10.96 16.16 1.80
N ALA A 17 -11.10 16.28 0.49
CA ALA A 17 -12.39 16.18 -0.19
C ALA A 17 -13.04 14.82 0.06
N SER A 18 -12.28 13.72 -0.05
CA SER A 18 -12.77 12.38 0.26
C SER A 18 -13.22 12.25 1.72
N ILE A 19 -12.45 12.76 2.67
CA ILE A 19 -12.82 12.77 4.09
C ILE A 19 -14.10 13.59 4.30
N CYS A 20 -14.20 14.79 3.71
CA CYS A 20 -15.38 15.65 3.85
C CYS A 20 -16.64 15.00 3.28
N LEU A 21 -16.54 14.36 2.10
CA LEU A 21 -17.66 13.64 1.48
C LEU A 21 -18.11 12.44 2.33
N HIS A 22 -17.20 11.81 3.06
CA HIS A 22 -17.49 10.62 3.85
C HIS A 22 -17.69 10.88 5.35
N LEU A 23 -17.63 12.15 5.80
CA LEU A 23 -17.81 12.52 7.23
C LEU A 23 -19.14 12.02 7.80
N GLY A 24 -20.21 12.00 7.01
CA GLY A 24 -21.50 11.44 7.42
C GLY A 24 -21.40 9.94 7.73
N MET A 25 -20.78 9.18 6.83
CA MET A 25 -20.55 7.73 7.01
C MET A 25 -19.61 7.47 8.20
N TRP A 26 -18.62 8.32 8.44
CA TRP A 26 -17.68 8.22 9.56
C TRP A 26 -18.37 8.41 10.92
N ARG A 27 -19.32 9.37 11.01
CA ARG A 27 -20.15 9.57 12.20
C ARG A 27 -21.04 8.36 12.50
N GLU A 28 -21.66 7.79 11.49
CA GLU A 28 -22.45 6.57 11.65
C GLU A 28 -21.57 5.36 12.00
N TRP A 29 -20.40 5.24 11.37
CA TRP A 29 -19.44 4.18 11.68
C TRP A 29 -18.95 4.28 13.14
N ARG A 30 -18.66 5.48 13.64
CA ARG A 30 -18.25 5.70 15.03
C ARG A 30 -19.36 5.32 16.02
N LYS A 31 -20.61 5.61 15.72
CA LYS A 31 -21.77 5.19 16.54
C LYS A 31 -21.90 3.66 16.58
N ARG A 32 -21.58 2.97 15.47
CA ARG A 32 -21.60 1.50 15.38
C ARG A 32 -20.38 0.83 15.99
N SER A 33 -19.24 1.51 16.10
CA SER A 33 -17.97 0.93 16.55
C SER A 33 -17.88 0.73 18.07
N GLY A 34 -18.76 1.34 18.88
CA GLY A 34 -18.79 1.13 20.32
C GLY A 34 -19.02 -0.30 20.79
N GLY A 35 -19.45 -1.18 19.86
CA GLY A 35 -19.57 -2.63 20.06
C GLY A 35 -18.67 -3.47 19.16
N PHE A 36 -17.65 -2.85 18.53
CA PHE A 36 -16.84 -3.53 17.49
C PHE A 36 -16.21 -4.85 17.97
N TRP A 37 -15.78 -4.92 19.21
CA TRP A 37 -15.18 -6.10 19.82
C TRP A 37 -16.19 -7.07 20.43
N ARG A 38 -17.41 -6.63 20.77
CA ARG A 38 -18.46 -7.47 21.33
C ARG A 38 -19.11 -8.35 20.26
N GLY A 39 -19.18 -9.67 20.52
CA GLY A 39 -19.83 -10.63 19.61
C GLY A 39 -19.00 -11.04 18.39
N LYS A 40 -17.68 -10.82 18.40
CA LYS A 40 -16.80 -11.35 17.37
C LYS A 40 -16.56 -12.85 17.57
N THR A 41 -16.57 -13.58 16.47
CA THR A 41 -16.33 -15.03 16.46
C THR A 41 -14.83 -15.33 16.58
N ALA A 42 -14.50 -16.56 16.96
CA ALA A 42 -13.12 -17.05 16.97
C ALA A 42 -12.42 -16.84 15.62
N ALA A 43 -13.12 -17.02 14.51
CA ALA A 43 -12.62 -16.79 13.16
C ALA A 43 -12.11 -15.35 12.94
N PHE A 44 -12.72 -14.35 13.57
CA PHE A 44 -12.24 -12.97 13.49
C PHE A 44 -10.87 -12.80 14.14
N TYR A 45 -10.66 -13.39 15.31
CA TYR A 45 -9.36 -13.30 16.01
C TYR A 45 -8.28 -14.09 15.28
N VAL A 46 -8.61 -15.27 14.76
CA VAL A 46 -7.70 -16.06 13.92
C VAL A 46 -7.28 -15.26 12.69
N MET A 47 -8.23 -14.62 12.02
CA MET A 47 -7.92 -13.74 10.87
C MET A 47 -6.95 -12.62 11.26
N LEU A 48 -7.13 -11.95 12.40
CA LEU A 48 -6.22 -10.89 12.84
C LEU A 48 -4.81 -11.42 13.09
N VAL A 49 -4.69 -12.61 13.69
CA VAL A 49 -3.38 -13.25 13.91
C VAL A 49 -2.71 -13.58 12.57
N LEU A 50 -3.45 -14.15 11.62
CA LEU A 50 -2.92 -14.50 10.28
C LEU A 50 -2.48 -13.26 9.51
N ILE A 51 -3.26 -12.17 9.54
CA ILE A 51 -2.86 -10.89 8.94
C ILE A 51 -1.60 -10.34 9.64
N GLY A 52 -1.53 -10.41 10.96
CA GLY A 52 -0.35 -10.00 11.72
C GLY A 52 0.91 -10.77 11.33
N ILE A 53 0.79 -12.08 11.17
CA ILE A 53 1.89 -12.95 10.68
C ILE A 53 2.30 -12.52 9.27
N GLN A 54 1.34 -12.29 8.36
CA GLN A 54 1.63 -11.86 7.00
C GLN A 54 2.32 -10.49 6.98
N LEU A 55 1.87 -9.53 7.79
CA LEU A 55 2.51 -8.22 7.91
C LEU A 55 3.95 -8.34 8.46
N TYR A 56 4.17 -9.25 9.42
CA TYR A 56 5.50 -9.55 9.93
C TYR A 56 6.41 -10.11 8.84
N PHE A 57 5.95 -11.07 8.05
CA PHE A 57 6.72 -11.63 6.93
C PHE A 57 7.04 -10.57 5.88
N VAL A 58 6.07 -9.75 5.51
CA VAL A 58 6.29 -8.63 4.56
C VAL A 58 7.33 -7.64 5.08
N ALA A 59 7.37 -7.39 6.39
CA ALA A 59 8.34 -6.46 6.98
C ALA A 59 9.74 -7.09 7.19
N ALA A 60 9.80 -8.38 7.56
CA ALA A 60 11.02 -9.06 7.99
C ALA A 60 11.75 -9.78 6.85
N LEU A 61 11.01 -10.40 5.90
CA LEU A 61 11.58 -11.22 4.84
C LEU A 61 11.81 -10.43 3.55
N GLN A 62 12.66 -9.41 3.60
CA GLN A 62 13.01 -8.57 2.46
C GLN A 62 14.14 -9.13 1.58
N GLU A 63 14.52 -10.39 1.76
CA GLU A 63 15.76 -10.94 1.22
C GLU A 63 15.76 -11.18 -0.29
N ASN A 64 14.61 -11.34 -0.91
CA ASN A 64 14.56 -11.64 -2.34
C ASN A 64 14.58 -10.36 -3.18
N GLY A 65 15.77 -9.83 -3.41
CA GLY A 65 16.02 -8.78 -4.37
C GLY A 65 15.84 -9.30 -5.80
N SER A 66 14.59 -9.38 -6.28
CA SER A 66 14.37 -9.55 -7.71
C SER A 66 14.93 -8.34 -8.46
N ALA A 67 15.38 -8.54 -9.71
CA ALA A 67 15.84 -7.44 -10.57
C ALA A 67 14.76 -6.34 -10.68
N ASP A 68 13.49 -6.74 -10.76
CA ASP A 68 12.36 -5.78 -10.80
C ASP A 68 12.25 -4.96 -9.52
N ALA A 69 12.44 -5.59 -8.35
CA ALA A 69 12.41 -4.87 -7.09
C ALA A 69 13.55 -3.86 -6.98
N ALA A 70 14.76 -4.22 -7.42
CA ALA A 70 15.90 -3.32 -7.49
C ALA A 70 15.64 -2.15 -8.46
N TYR A 71 15.02 -2.43 -9.61
CA TYR A 71 14.61 -1.42 -10.58
C TYR A 71 13.66 -0.38 -9.97
N TYR A 72 12.61 -0.80 -9.28
CA TYR A 72 11.64 0.13 -8.67
C TYR A 72 12.27 0.97 -7.56
N VAL A 73 13.06 0.37 -6.68
CA VAL A 73 13.77 1.13 -5.61
C VAL A 73 14.78 2.10 -6.23
N GLY A 74 15.54 1.66 -7.24
CA GLY A 74 16.47 2.50 -7.98
C GLY A 74 15.77 3.67 -8.65
N SER A 75 14.62 3.44 -9.30
CA SER A 75 13.82 4.50 -9.93
C SER A 75 13.32 5.54 -8.93
N VAL A 76 12.88 5.12 -7.74
CA VAL A 76 12.48 6.05 -6.66
C VAL A 76 13.69 6.86 -6.19
N THR A 77 14.84 6.20 -6.02
CA THR A 77 16.08 6.84 -5.55
C THR A 77 16.59 7.86 -6.55
N THR A 78 16.62 7.52 -7.85
CA THR A 78 17.04 8.46 -8.90
C THR A 78 16.09 9.64 -9.03
N ASN A 79 14.77 9.40 -9.01
CA ASN A 79 13.77 10.47 -9.04
C ASN A 79 13.91 11.42 -7.84
N LEU A 80 14.22 10.87 -6.65
CA LEU A 80 14.42 11.65 -5.43
C LEU A 80 15.70 12.50 -5.50
N ALA A 81 16.79 11.93 -6.02
CA ALA A 81 18.10 12.58 -6.08
C ALA A 81 18.18 13.64 -7.19
N THR A 82 17.54 13.40 -8.35
CA THR A 82 17.69 14.24 -9.53
C THR A 82 16.54 15.23 -9.74
N ASP A 83 15.45 15.11 -8.97
CA ASP A 83 14.20 15.89 -9.14
C ASP A 83 13.58 15.74 -10.56
N SER A 84 13.92 14.66 -11.25
CA SER A 84 13.43 14.37 -12.60
C SER A 84 12.77 13.00 -12.63
N ILE A 85 11.79 12.81 -13.53
CA ILE A 85 11.08 11.56 -13.67
C ILE A 85 11.68 10.77 -14.83
N SER A 86 12.19 9.58 -14.53
CA SER A 86 12.65 8.59 -15.54
C SER A 86 13.69 9.12 -16.54
N SER A 87 14.48 10.11 -16.15
CA SER A 87 15.55 10.70 -16.98
C SER A 87 16.89 10.01 -16.78
N PHE A 88 16.99 9.14 -15.77
CA PHE A 88 18.21 8.44 -15.40
C PHE A 88 17.96 6.94 -15.30
N ASP A 89 18.98 6.17 -15.67
CA ASP A 89 18.97 4.73 -15.50
C ASP A 89 18.97 4.35 -14.01
N PRO A 90 17.98 3.55 -13.54
CA PRO A 90 17.84 3.22 -12.12
C PRO A 90 18.96 2.37 -11.54
N TYR A 91 19.71 1.64 -12.38
CA TYR A 91 20.80 0.76 -11.96
C TYR A 91 22.14 1.48 -11.94
N THR A 92 22.39 2.32 -12.94
CA THR A 92 23.68 2.97 -13.12
C THR A 92 23.73 4.42 -12.70
N GLY A 93 22.55 5.06 -12.56
CA GLY A 93 22.43 6.48 -12.28
C GLY A 93 22.91 7.40 -13.42
N LYS A 94 23.15 6.84 -14.63
CA LYS A 94 23.54 7.62 -15.80
C LYS A 94 22.31 8.24 -16.47
N ALA A 95 22.49 9.44 -17.02
CA ALA A 95 21.44 10.07 -17.84
C ALA A 95 21.12 9.17 -19.03
N LEU A 96 19.84 9.04 -19.32
CA LEU A 96 19.37 8.30 -20.50
C LEU A 96 19.36 9.23 -21.70
N ASP A 97 19.93 8.74 -22.82
CA ASP A 97 19.95 9.48 -24.09
C ASP A 97 18.58 9.49 -24.78
N PHE A 98 17.65 8.67 -24.30
CA PHE A 98 16.30 8.60 -24.82
C PHE A 98 15.28 8.54 -23.68
N PHE A 99 14.12 9.10 -23.97
CA PHE A 99 13.02 9.12 -23.03
C PHE A 99 12.13 7.88 -23.23
N ASN A 100 12.19 6.94 -22.27
CA ASN A 100 11.35 5.75 -22.36
C ASN A 100 9.92 6.08 -21.93
N ILE A 101 9.05 6.31 -22.94
CA ILE A 101 7.65 6.71 -22.78
C ILE A 101 6.85 5.76 -21.85
N ARG A 102 7.23 4.48 -21.82
CA ARG A 102 6.60 3.47 -20.96
C ARG A 102 6.67 3.82 -19.47
N TYR A 103 7.77 4.44 -19.04
CA TYR A 103 8.00 4.75 -17.63
C TYR A 103 7.56 6.17 -17.24
N VAL A 104 7.31 7.03 -18.22
CA VAL A 104 6.78 8.39 -18.00
C VAL A 104 5.42 8.36 -17.34
N PHE A 105 4.56 7.44 -17.80
CA PHE A 105 3.23 7.25 -17.24
C PHE A 105 3.22 6.36 -15.98
N SER A 106 4.38 5.82 -15.57
CA SER A 106 4.50 5.08 -14.33
C SER A 106 4.51 6.04 -13.15
N MET A 107 3.33 6.35 -12.64
CA MET A 107 3.17 7.23 -11.47
C MET A 107 3.75 6.63 -10.17
N TYR A 108 3.97 5.32 -10.14
CA TYR A 108 4.40 4.61 -8.93
C TYR A 108 5.75 5.10 -8.40
N PRO A 109 6.86 5.13 -9.17
CA PRO A 109 8.14 5.65 -8.68
C PRO A 109 8.09 7.12 -8.30
N ALA A 110 7.35 7.94 -9.07
CA ALA A 110 7.21 9.36 -8.79
C ALA A 110 6.45 9.62 -7.48
N ALA A 111 5.32 8.95 -7.27
CA ALA A 111 4.55 9.05 -6.03
C ALA A 111 5.37 8.62 -4.81
N ASN A 112 6.14 7.54 -4.94
CA ASN A 112 7.00 7.05 -3.86
C ASN A 112 8.16 8.01 -3.56
N ALA A 113 8.76 8.64 -4.57
CA ALA A 113 9.76 9.68 -4.37
C ALA A 113 9.18 10.90 -3.63
N VAL A 114 7.94 11.29 -3.95
CA VAL A 114 7.22 12.34 -3.20
C VAL A 114 7.00 11.93 -1.75
N LEU A 115 6.55 10.70 -1.50
CA LEU A 115 6.37 10.18 -0.13
C LEU A 115 7.68 10.16 0.65
N CYS A 116 8.77 9.69 0.04
CA CYS A 116 10.09 9.72 0.66
C CYS A 116 10.51 11.15 1.03
N ARG A 117 10.28 12.11 0.14
CA ARG A 117 10.62 13.52 0.38
C ARG A 117 9.79 14.15 1.50
N LEU A 118 8.50 13.85 1.56
CA LEU A 118 7.60 14.37 2.58
C LEU A 118 7.84 13.76 3.97
N THR A 119 8.19 12.48 4.02
CA THR A 119 8.38 11.74 5.27
C THR A 119 9.82 11.76 5.76
N GLY A 120 10.80 12.06 4.89
CA GLY A 120 12.22 11.90 5.18
C GLY A 120 12.70 10.44 5.25
N LEU A 121 11.85 9.48 4.90
CA LEU A 121 12.16 8.06 4.98
C LEU A 121 12.96 7.59 3.76
N HIS A 122 13.81 6.60 3.98
CA HIS A 122 14.61 6.00 2.92
C HIS A 122 13.71 5.30 1.87
N PRO A 123 14.01 5.42 0.55
CA PRO A 123 13.21 4.80 -0.53
C PRO A 123 12.92 3.31 -0.33
N LEU A 124 13.90 2.55 0.15
CA LEU A 124 13.74 1.12 0.43
C LEU A 124 12.66 0.85 1.50
N VAL A 125 12.63 1.65 2.56
CA VAL A 125 11.62 1.51 3.64
C VAL A 125 10.23 1.84 3.11
N VAL A 126 10.10 2.92 2.34
CA VAL A 126 8.80 3.31 1.77
C VAL A 126 8.29 2.25 0.80
N THR A 127 9.12 1.83 -0.16
CA THR A 127 8.69 0.92 -1.23
C THR A 127 8.52 -0.52 -0.77
N LYS A 128 9.42 -1.03 0.08
CA LYS A 128 9.46 -2.43 0.46
C LYS A 128 8.69 -2.76 1.74
N VAL A 129 8.57 -1.81 2.65
CA VAL A 129 7.90 -2.07 3.94
C VAL A 129 6.54 -1.37 3.97
N ILE A 130 6.52 -0.05 3.92
CA ILE A 130 5.30 0.73 4.18
C ILE A 130 4.22 0.43 3.13
N LEU A 131 4.57 0.52 1.84
CA LEU A 131 3.60 0.30 0.78
C LEU A 131 3.15 -1.16 0.70
N CYS A 132 4.05 -2.11 0.91
CA CYS A 132 3.67 -3.52 0.95
C CYS A 132 2.71 -3.81 2.11
N MET A 133 2.98 -3.29 3.32
CA MET A 133 2.08 -3.43 4.46
C MET A 133 0.72 -2.76 4.19
N MET A 134 0.71 -1.55 3.61
CA MET A 134 -0.53 -0.87 3.22
C MET A 134 -1.31 -1.67 2.20
N THR A 135 -0.65 -2.25 1.19
CA THR A 135 -1.28 -3.08 0.17
C THR A 135 -1.95 -4.30 0.79
N VAL A 136 -1.28 -4.99 1.72
CA VAL A 136 -1.87 -6.12 2.46
C VAL A 136 -3.15 -5.68 3.17
N VAL A 137 -3.09 -4.62 3.98
CA VAL A 137 -4.26 -4.12 4.73
C VAL A 137 -5.41 -3.73 3.80
N LEU A 138 -5.12 -2.98 2.73
CA LEU A 138 -6.13 -2.56 1.76
C LEU A 138 -6.76 -3.75 1.03
N SER A 139 -5.97 -4.76 0.66
CA SER A 139 -6.47 -5.99 0.04
C SER A 139 -7.47 -6.71 0.94
N TYR A 140 -7.17 -6.85 2.24
CA TYR A 140 -8.12 -7.46 3.18
C TYR A 140 -9.39 -6.62 3.37
N LEU A 141 -9.31 -5.30 3.33
CA LEU A 141 -10.50 -4.43 3.35
C LEU A 141 -11.38 -4.65 2.11
N VAL A 142 -10.76 -4.77 0.93
CA VAL A 142 -11.48 -5.07 -0.32
C VAL A 142 -12.10 -6.46 -0.27
N TYR A 143 -11.34 -7.50 0.12
CA TYR A 143 -11.87 -8.85 0.27
C TYR A 143 -13.01 -8.94 1.28
N ALA A 144 -12.94 -8.17 2.38
CA ALA A 144 -14.03 -8.09 3.33
C ALA A 144 -15.30 -7.48 2.73
N GLN A 145 -15.18 -6.48 1.85
CA GLN A 145 -16.35 -5.90 1.17
C GLN A 145 -16.93 -6.87 0.13
N ILE A 146 -16.09 -7.54 -0.64
CA ILE A 146 -16.50 -8.59 -1.57
C ILE A 146 -17.20 -9.72 -0.81
N GLY A 147 -16.60 -10.20 0.29
CA GLY A 147 -17.21 -11.23 1.13
C GLY A 147 -18.58 -10.84 1.66
N LYS A 148 -18.76 -9.59 2.11
CA LYS A 148 -20.06 -9.08 2.56
C LYS A 148 -21.11 -9.01 1.44
N ALA A 149 -20.68 -8.75 0.20
CA ALA A 149 -21.58 -8.72 -0.94
C ALA A 149 -22.02 -10.12 -1.39
N LEU A 150 -21.14 -11.11 -1.26
CA LEU A 150 -21.38 -12.48 -1.72
C LEU A 150 -21.99 -13.38 -0.65
N LEU A 151 -21.64 -13.17 0.61
CA LEU A 151 -22.02 -14.06 1.72
C LEU A 151 -23.07 -13.40 2.62
N LYS A 152 -24.17 -14.12 2.86
CA LYS A 152 -25.27 -13.63 3.70
C LYS A 152 -24.87 -13.55 5.19
N GLU A 153 -24.05 -14.47 5.65
CA GLU A 153 -23.65 -14.56 7.04
C GLU A 153 -22.31 -13.89 7.33
N LYS A 154 -22.29 -13.00 8.31
CA LYS A 154 -21.08 -12.27 8.73
C LYS A 154 -19.93 -13.20 9.16
N GLN A 155 -20.26 -14.35 9.73
CA GLN A 155 -19.26 -15.33 10.17
C GLN A 155 -18.50 -15.94 8.99
N MET A 156 -19.20 -16.23 7.90
CA MET A 156 -18.60 -16.78 6.67
C MET A 156 -17.61 -15.79 6.02
N VAL A 157 -17.81 -14.49 6.18
CA VAL A 157 -16.83 -13.48 5.71
C VAL A 157 -15.50 -13.64 6.43
N TRP A 158 -15.51 -13.86 7.76
CA TRP A 158 -14.28 -14.06 8.52
C TRP A 158 -13.58 -15.38 8.16
N VAL A 159 -14.35 -16.44 7.94
CA VAL A 159 -13.82 -17.73 7.46
C VAL A 159 -13.17 -17.57 6.08
N LEU A 160 -13.84 -16.86 5.16
CA LEU A 160 -13.28 -16.56 3.84
C LEU A 160 -11.94 -15.81 3.95
N LEU A 161 -11.88 -14.78 4.81
CA LEU A 161 -10.65 -14.02 5.00
C LEU A 161 -9.53 -14.85 5.65
N CYS A 162 -9.84 -15.78 6.56
CA CYS A 162 -8.87 -16.75 7.08
C CYS A 162 -8.34 -17.64 5.94
N PHE A 163 -9.21 -18.16 5.09
CA PHE A 163 -8.81 -18.98 3.95
C PHE A 163 -7.87 -18.21 2.99
N ILE A 164 -8.25 -16.98 2.62
CA ILE A 164 -7.41 -16.10 1.78
C ILE A 164 -6.06 -15.84 2.45
N SER A 165 -6.03 -15.62 3.77
CA SER A 165 -4.79 -15.42 4.52
C SER A 165 -3.86 -16.61 4.42
N VAL A 166 -4.37 -17.82 4.60
CA VAL A 166 -3.59 -19.06 4.52
C VAL A 166 -3.06 -19.28 3.10
N VAL A 167 -3.89 -19.04 2.09
CA VAL A 167 -3.46 -19.14 0.68
C VAL A 167 -2.34 -18.13 0.39
N ASN A 168 -2.49 -16.89 0.82
CA ASN A 168 -1.48 -15.84 0.58
C ASN A 168 -0.16 -16.11 1.31
N LEU A 169 -0.17 -16.77 2.47
CA LEU A 169 1.08 -17.14 3.16
C LEU A 169 1.93 -18.12 2.32
N ASN A 170 1.31 -18.98 1.54
CA ASN A 170 2.02 -19.95 0.69
C ASN A 170 2.67 -19.31 -0.55
N PHE A 171 2.31 -18.09 -0.92
CA PHE A 171 2.93 -17.39 -2.07
C PHE A 171 4.19 -16.60 -1.68
N HIS A 172 4.54 -16.54 -0.39
CA HIS A 172 5.72 -15.82 0.11
C HIS A 172 6.86 -16.75 0.51
N THR A 173 6.70 -18.06 0.34
CA THR A 173 7.75 -19.08 0.51
C THR A 173 8.32 -19.49 -0.83
#